data_3eb652c6176edbd1ec1bfa8c30c3f6f4
#
_entry.id   3eb652c6176edbd1ec1bfa8c30c3f6f4
#
_cell.length_a   1.000
_cell.length_b   1.000
_cell.length_c   1.000
_cell.angle_alpha   90.00
_cell.angle_beta   90.00
_cell.angle_gamma   90.00
#
_symmetry.space_group_name_H-M   'P 1'
#
loop_
_entity.id
_entity.type
_entity.pdbx_description
1 polymer ?
#
loop_
_entity_poly.entity_id
_entity_poly.type
_entity_poly.pdbx_seq_one_letter_code
_entity_poly.pdbx_strand_id
1 'polypeptide(L)'
;IIFIGVTYAKFLSVDKGQDTVINMGDLNISFCKDTTCDTTYTNIGQVIGTKIENGTTVPSSIYPYAGKTEYSNETPYIFKVENTGTLDSTVKIKLKEDASFTPSGDYSSYARLTSKYAGHLKVAIKKKILYQDTGYQFGDVNMDGLVNLQDVNLVLQAATENATLTDVQKKLIGLDSSATISAVHAANILKILNGTSESSYSTKVYTYTDLEDGVIFKDDIIKTGESATYFLWLYLDETTPNDAQKTYFVGNIDVDGEYIPKVNPVSFSSDSWDTIISAVKKGNISKYNVGDTKTIDMGTYGTHTLRIANTSTPSECSRTGFSQTACGFVLEFADIIIEHTMNGTATNAGGWPATTMRTFVNNDIYNAIPDEIKNAIIDTTVVSGHGKSDTENFTSTDKLYLLSTAEVWSQGSSNTISNDTARDNTRQLDYYKNLGTSTSNYSGAIKKNGTSASRWWLRAAYSNTTFTFLFVSDSGGWSANNTTIASGVSP
;
A
#
# COMPACT_ATOMS: atom_id res chain seq x y z
N ILE A 1 38.28 -17.07 -4.70
CA ILE A 1 37.95 -15.66 -4.43
C ILE A 1 36.45 -15.65 -4.14
N ILE A 2 36.10 -15.47 -2.89
CA ILE A 2 34.72 -15.40 -2.42
C ILE A 2 34.29 -13.96 -2.65
N PHE A 3 33.34 -13.73 -3.57
CA PHE A 3 32.62 -12.47 -3.65
C PHE A 3 31.46 -12.55 -2.70
N ILE A 4 31.59 -11.88 -1.57
CA ILE A 4 30.46 -11.60 -0.65
C ILE A 4 29.66 -10.48 -1.32
N GLY A 5 28.43 -10.78 -1.68
CA GLY A 5 27.48 -9.75 -2.11
C GLY A 5 27.31 -8.75 -0.96
N VAL A 6 27.76 -7.51 -1.18
CA VAL A 6 27.67 -6.47 -0.16
C VAL A 6 26.25 -5.97 -0.13
N THR A 7 25.48 -6.44 0.84
CA THR A 7 24.19 -5.85 1.18
C THR A 7 24.45 -4.50 1.86
N TYR A 8 24.19 -3.39 1.17
CA TYR A 8 24.24 -2.08 1.80
C TYR A 8 22.96 -1.87 2.61
N ALA A 9 23.06 -2.08 3.92
CA ALA A 9 22.04 -1.57 4.83
C ALA A 9 22.29 -0.08 5.07
N LYS A 10 21.36 0.76 4.64
CA LYS A 10 21.43 2.20 4.91
C LYS A 10 20.84 2.45 6.29
N PHE A 11 21.70 2.70 7.28
CA PHE A 11 21.28 3.14 8.60
C PHE A 11 21.00 4.64 8.62
N LEU A 12 19.82 5.01 9.10
CA LEU A 12 19.59 6.28 9.74
C LEU A 12 19.20 5.98 11.18
N SER A 13 20.21 5.86 12.03
CA SER A 13 20.05 6.00 13.48
C SER A 13 20.98 7.11 13.93
N VAL A 14 20.37 8.19 14.35
CA VAL A 14 21.03 9.18 15.19
C VAL A 14 20.41 9.05 16.57
N ASP A 15 21.00 8.20 17.39
CA ASP A 15 20.86 8.39 18.84
C ASP A 15 22.18 8.03 19.54
N LYS A 16 22.74 9.02 20.20
CA LYS A 16 23.96 8.89 20.99
C LYS A 16 23.55 8.35 22.37
N GLY A 17 23.85 7.09 22.61
CA GLY A 17 23.77 6.56 23.96
C GLY A 17 23.68 5.04 24.02
N GLN A 18 24.85 4.45 24.26
CA GLN A 18 25.15 3.04 24.52
C GLN A 18 25.25 2.11 23.31
N ASP A 19 26.43 1.46 23.21
CA ASP A 19 26.75 0.42 22.23
C ASP A 19 25.81 -0.78 22.39
N THR A 20 24.69 -0.73 21.69
CA THR A 20 23.90 -1.91 21.46
C THR A 20 24.41 -2.51 20.16
N VAL A 21 25.18 -3.59 20.24
CA VAL A 21 25.52 -4.42 19.09
C VAL A 21 24.22 -5.03 18.57
N ILE A 22 23.62 -4.37 17.59
CA ILE A 22 22.51 -4.96 16.84
C ILE A 22 23.18 -5.98 15.90
N ASN A 23 23.07 -7.26 16.22
CA ASN A 23 23.37 -8.32 15.27
C ASN A 23 22.37 -8.21 14.13
N MET A 24 22.83 -7.61 13.04
CA MET A 24 22.08 -7.55 11.80
C MET A 24 22.14 -8.93 11.16
N GLY A 25 20.97 -9.51 10.98
CA GLY A 25 20.88 -10.76 10.30
C GLY A 25 20.99 -10.58 8.78
N ASP A 26 21.51 -11.60 8.12
CA ASP A 26 21.73 -11.61 6.70
C ASP A 26 20.46 -12.00 5.94
N LEU A 27 20.16 -11.30 4.86
CA LEU A 27 19.27 -11.79 3.81
C LEU A 27 20.07 -12.68 2.88
N ASN A 28 19.64 -13.91 2.71
CA ASN A 28 20.27 -14.86 1.78
C ASN A 28 19.42 -15.03 0.53
N ILE A 29 20.08 -15.03 -0.62
CA ILE A 29 19.45 -15.37 -1.90
C ILE A 29 19.94 -16.75 -2.31
N SER A 30 18.99 -17.63 -2.61
CA SER A 30 19.28 -18.95 -3.15
C SER A 30 18.54 -19.12 -4.47
N PHE A 31 19.21 -19.66 -5.48
CA PHE A 31 18.58 -20.06 -6.73
C PHE A 31 18.21 -21.53 -6.68
N CYS A 32 17.04 -21.86 -7.20
CA CYS A 32 16.48 -23.19 -7.09
C CYS A 32 16.66 -24.00 -8.39
N LYS A 33 16.84 -25.30 -8.27
CA LYS A 33 17.03 -26.21 -9.40
C LYS A 33 15.70 -26.61 -10.04
N ASP A 34 14.63 -26.59 -9.26
CA ASP A 34 13.30 -27.05 -9.65
C ASP A 34 12.22 -26.03 -9.31
N THR A 35 10.99 -26.34 -9.71
CA THR A 35 9.84 -25.47 -9.51
C THR A 35 9.38 -25.36 -8.05
N THR A 36 9.89 -26.21 -7.17
CA THR A 36 9.50 -26.27 -5.77
C THR A 36 10.47 -25.54 -4.84
N CYS A 37 11.71 -25.34 -5.29
CA CYS A 37 12.79 -24.76 -4.49
C CYS A 37 13.21 -25.61 -3.27
N ASP A 38 12.98 -26.91 -3.34
CA ASP A 38 13.27 -27.83 -2.22
C ASP A 38 14.78 -28.07 -2.05
N THR A 39 15.55 -27.89 -3.11
CA THR A 39 17.02 -27.92 -3.06
C THR A 39 17.61 -26.56 -3.35
N THR A 40 18.16 -25.92 -2.34
CA THR A 40 18.90 -24.66 -2.47
C THR A 40 20.19 -24.87 -3.27
N TYR A 41 20.29 -24.20 -4.41
CA TYR A 41 21.57 -24.03 -5.10
C TYR A 41 22.22 -22.76 -4.57
N THR A 42 23.28 -22.92 -3.83
CA THR A 42 24.22 -21.84 -3.54
C THR A 42 25.10 -21.57 -4.76
N ASN A 43 24.53 -21.17 -5.86
CA ASN A 43 25.27 -20.61 -6.97
C ASN A 43 25.10 -19.10 -6.93
N ILE A 44 25.92 -18.47 -6.13
CA ILE A 44 26.30 -17.08 -6.30
C ILE A 44 26.79 -16.96 -7.76
N GLY A 45 25.95 -16.44 -8.65
CA GLY A 45 26.32 -16.18 -10.02
C GLY A 45 25.47 -16.82 -11.11
N GLN A 46 24.26 -17.31 -10.82
CA GLN A 46 23.36 -17.66 -11.92
C GLN A 46 22.82 -16.35 -12.52
N VAL A 47 23.38 -16.01 -13.65
CA VAL A 47 23.03 -14.83 -14.42
C VAL A 47 21.71 -15.13 -15.15
N ILE A 48 20.71 -14.28 -14.93
CA ILE A 48 19.39 -14.41 -15.56
C ILE A 48 19.54 -14.22 -17.07
N GLY A 49 18.85 -15.04 -17.87
CA GLY A 49 18.96 -15.00 -19.32
C GLY A 49 20.09 -15.86 -19.90
N THR A 50 20.67 -16.76 -19.10
CA THR A 50 21.69 -17.69 -19.57
C THR A 50 21.28 -19.15 -19.42
N LYS A 51 21.92 -20.00 -20.20
CA LYS A 51 21.88 -21.47 -20.11
C LYS A 51 23.29 -22.03 -20.23
N ILE A 52 23.47 -23.30 -19.89
CA ILE A 52 24.74 -24.00 -20.08
C ILE A 52 24.62 -24.90 -21.32
N GLU A 53 25.47 -24.68 -22.29
CA GLU A 53 25.66 -25.55 -23.46
C GLU A 53 27.08 -26.05 -23.52
N ASN A 54 27.30 -27.36 -23.59
CA ASN A 54 28.59 -27.98 -23.67
C ASN A 54 29.60 -27.44 -22.61
N GLY A 55 29.11 -27.19 -21.39
CA GLY A 55 29.92 -26.66 -20.29
C GLY A 55 30.27 -25.16 -20.36
N THR A 56 29.66 -24.43 -21.32
CA THR A 56 29.83 -22.98 -21.48
C THR A 56 28.56 -22.25 -21.17
N THR A 57 28.67 -21.14 -20.46
CA THR A 57 27.50 -20.23 -20.22
C THR A 57 27.23 -19.40 -21.48
N VAL A 58 26.06 -19.57 -22.05
CA VAL A 58 25.59 -18.88 -23.27
C VAL A 58 24.23 -18.21 -23.03
N PRO A 59 23.82 -17.20 -23.84
CA PRO A 59 22.49 -16.62 -23.74
C PRO A 59 21.40 -17.66 -23.93
N SER A 60 20.35 -17.60 -23.10
CA SER A 60 19.13 -18.37 -23.33
C SER A 60 18.24 -17.69 -24.36
N SER A 61 17.37 -18.48 -25.03
CA SER A 61 16.39 -17.92 -25.95
C SER A 61 15.32 -17.13 -25.21
N ILE A 62 15.01 -15.94 -25.72
CA ILE A 62 13.89 -15.10 -25.24
C ILE A 62 12.93 -14.97 -26.42
N TYR A 63 11.68 -15.39 -26.23
CA TYR A 63 10.67 -15.47 -27.29
C TYR A 63 9.67 -14.33 -27.22
N PRO A 64 9.09 -13.88 -28.36
CA PRO A 64 7.97 -12.97 -28.36
C PRO A 64 6.67 -13.72 -28.03
N TYR A 65 5.83 -13.11 -27.19
CA TYR A 65 4.52 -13.64 -26.83
C TYR A 65 3.41 -12.60 -27.05
N ALA A 66 2.33 -13.06 -27.69
CA ALA A 66 1.11 -12.29 -27.84
C ALA A 66 0.23 -12.50 -26.60
N GLY A 67 0.10 -11.45 -25.79
CA GLY A 67 -0.77 -11.48 -24.61
C GLY A 67 -0.07 -11.69 -23.26
N LYS A 68 -0.86 -11.47 -22.20
CA LYS A 68 -0.32 -11.35 -20.82
C LYS A 68 -0.01 -12.68 -20.12
N THR A 69 -0.35 -13.83 -20.69
CA THR A 69 -0.29 -15.13 -20.00
C THR A 69 0.48 -16.22 -20.74
N GLU A 70 0.75 -16.08 -22.04
CA GLU A 70 1.41 -17.13 -22.82
C GLU A 70 2.84 -17.41 -22.38
N TYR A 71 3.57 -16.40 -21.91
CA TYR A 71 4.92 -16.55 -21.38
C TYR A 71 4.98 -17.48 -20.16
N SER A 72 3.88 -17.66 -19.43
CA SER A 72 3.83 -18.52 -18.25
C SER A 72 3.96 -20.01 -18.56
N ASN A 73 3.89 -20.39 -19.84
CA ASN A 73 4.18 -21.76 -20.31
C ASN A 73 5.69 -22.05 -20.38
N GLU A 74 6.53 -21.00 -20.34
CA GLU A 74 7.98 -21.15 -20.27
C GLU A 74 8.45 -21.40 -18.83
N THR A 75 9.58 -22.10 -18.71
CA THR A 75 10.20 -22.35 -17.42
C THR A 75 10.70 -21.03 -16.81
N PRO A 76 10.21 -20.64 -15.64
CA PRO A 76 10.69 -19.42 -14.97
C PRO A 76 12.10 -19.58 -14.42
N TYR A 77 12.78 -18.46 -14.23
CA TYR A 77 13.91 -18.38 -13.30
C TYR A 77 13.36 -18.37 -11.89
N ILE A 78 13.80 -19.31 -11.05
CA ILE A 78 13.29 -19.47 -9.69
C ILE A 78 14.38 -19.09 -8.72
N PHE A 79 14.06 -18.18 -7.80
CA PHE A 79 14.96 -17.83 -6.71
C PHE A 79 14.20 -17.66 -5.41
N LYS A 80 14.91 -17.88 -4.32
CA LYS A 80 14.41 -17.83 -2.95
C LYS A 80 15.16 -16.72 -2.20
N VAL A 81 14.42 -15.92 -1.48
CA VAL A 81 14.97 -14.94 -0.55
C VAL A 81 14.62 -15.40 0.86
N GLU A 82 15.64 -15.56 1.70
CA GLU A 82 15.49 -15.99 3.09
C GLU A 82 15.92 -14.89 4.04
N ASN A 83 15.14 -14.64 5.06
CA ASN A 83 15.54 -13.78 6.16
C ASN A 83 16.10 -14.64 7.30
N THR A 84 17.42 -14.83 7.30
CA THR A 84 18.15 -15.53 8.37
C THR A 84 18.49 -14.61 9.55
N GLY A 85 18.07 -13.36 9.48
CA GLY A 85 18.31 -12.36 10.50
C GLY A 85 17.43 -12.52 11.75
N THR A 86 17.63 -11.60 12.67
CA THR A 86 16.88 -11.54 13.94
C THR A 86 15.71 -10.57 13.89
N LEU A 87 15.57 -9.81 12.80
CA LEU A 87 14.52 -8.81 12.60
C LEU A 87 13.76 -9.09 11.30
N ASP A 88 12.48 -8.73 11.29
CA ASP A 88 11.68 -8.73 10.06
C ASP A 88 12.28 -7.73 9.07
N SER A 89 12.21 -8.03 7.78
CA SER A 89 12.78 -7.17 6.74
C SER A 89 11.77 -6.90 5.64
N THR A 90 11.73 -5.67 5.16
CA THR A 90 11.15 -5.38 3.84
C THR A 90 12.19 -5.69 2.78
N VAL A 91 11.78 -6.27 1.66
CA VAL A 91 12.67 -6.57 0.54
C VAL A 91 12.26 -5.80 -0.69
N LYS A 92 13.29 -5.36 -1.42
CA LYS A 92 13.20 -4.77 -2.73
C LYS A 92 14.06 -5.57 -3.69
N ILE A 93 13.43 -6.14 -4.72
CA ILE A 93 14.09 -6.99 -5.70
C ILE A 93 14.31 -6.18 -6.98
N LYS A 94 15.53 -6.20 -7.47
CA LYS A 94 15.95 -5.49 -8.67
C LYS A 94 16.50 -6.46 -9.70
N LEU A 95 16.18 -6.22 -10.97
CA LEU A 95 16.81 -6.87 -12.11
C LEU A 95 17.68 -5.84 -12.83
N LYS A 96 18.99 -6.11 -12.87
CA LYS A 96 19.97 -5.25 -13.57
C LYS A 96 20.65 -6.01 -14.68
N GLU A 97 20.84 -5.36 -15.83
CA GLU A 97 21.63 -5.95 -16.91
C GLU A 97 23.08 -6.15 -16.45
N ASP A 98 23.63 -7.36 -16.71
CA ASP A 98 25.05 -7.64 -16.49
C ASP A 98 25.89 -7.03 -17.63
N ALA A 99 26.41 -5.85 -17.39
CA ALA A 99 27.28 -5.16 -18.34
C ALA A 99 28.61 -5.89 -18.60
N SER A 100 29.01 -6.78 -17.69
CA SER A 100 30.29 -7.53 -17.81
C SER A 100 30.18 -8.78 -18.68
N PHE A 101 28.98 -9.31 -18.87
CA PHE A 101 28.78 -10.52 -19.66
C PHE A 101 29.10 -10.29 -21.14
N THR A 102 29.93 -11.18 -21.69
CA THR A 102 30.28 -11.20 -23.12
C THR A 102 29.99 -12.61 -23.65
N PRO A 103 29.08 -12.76 -24.64
CA PRO A 103 28.78 -14.07 -25.20
C PRO A 103 29.99 -14.61 -25.98
N SER A 104 30.14 -15.94 -25.97
CA SER A 104 31.21 -16.64 -26.66
C SER A 104 30.68 -17.62 -27.70
N GLY A 105 31.60 -18.22 -28.48
CA GLY A 105 31.25 -19.21 -29.52
C GLY A 105 30.33 -18.63 -30.58
N ASP A 106 29.27 -19.36 -30.91
CA ASP A 106 28.29 -18.99 -31.94
C ASP A 106 27.50 -17.72 -31.59
N TYR A 107 27.52 -17.30 -30.34
CA TYR A 107 26.84 -16.11 -29.82
C TYR A 107 27.72 -14.87 -29.80
N SER A 108 29.02 -14.97 -30.13
CA SER A 108 29.99 -13.87 -30.04
C SER A 108 29.65 -12.62 -30.87
N SER A 109 28.81 -12.80 -31.92
CA SER A 109 28.33 -11.72 -32.79
C SER A 109 27.00 -11.10 -32.35
N TYR A 110 26.40 -11.60 -31.25
CA TYR A 110 25.11 -11.10 -30.78
C TYR A 110 25.27 -9.74 -30.09
N ALA A 111 24.36 -8.83 -30.39
CA ALA A 111 24.31 -7.53 -29.74
C ALA A 111 23.48 -7.55 -28.45
N ARG A 112 23.69 -6.61 -27.54
CA ARG A 112 22.81 -6.44 -26.38
C ARG A 112 21.41 -6.01 -26.84
N LEU A 113 20.40 -6.70 -26.36
CA LEU A 113 19.00 -6.40 -26.65
C LEU A 113 18.65 -4.97 -26.18
N THR A 114 19.14 -4.59 -25.01
CA THR A 114 18.86 -3.30 -24.38
C THR A 114 19.46 -2.10 -25.16
N SER A 115 20.44 -2.30 -26.01
CA SER A 115 21.02 -1.23 -26.81
C SER A 115 20.03 -0.63 -27.83
N LYS A 116 19.03 -1.42 -28.28
CA LYS A 116 18.07 -1.00 -29.31
C LYS A 116 16.62 -1.39 -29.00
N TYR A 117 16.41 -2.48 -28.28
CA TYR A 117 15.09 -3.11 -28.15
C TYR A 117 14.64 -3.26 -26.69
N ALA A 118 15.20 -2.47 -25.77
CA ALA A 118 14.86 -2.53 -24.35
C ALA A 118 13.36 -2.31 -24.06
N GLY A 119 12.68 -1.49 -24.87
CA GLY A 119 11.24 -1.26 -24.75
C GLY A 119 10.35 -2.46 -25.08
N HIS A 120 10.91 -3.46 -25.78
CA HIS A 120 10.21 -4.72 -26.10
C HIS A 120 10.45 -5.81 -25.06
N LEU A 121 11.45 -5.66 -24.17
CA LEU A 121 11.73 -6.63 -23.11
C LEU A 121 10.71 -6.50 -21.98
N LYS A 122 9.97 -7.56 -21.74
CA LYS A 122 9.03 -7.67 -20.63
C LYS A 122 9.61 -8.54 -19.54
N VAL A 123 9.35 -8.11 -18.31
CA VAL A 123 9.75 -8.78 -17.09
C VAL A 123 8.49 -9.11 -16.30
N ALA A 124 8.20 -10.37 -16.13
CA ALA A 124 7.10 -10.83 -15.31
C ALA A 124 7.62 -11.47 -14.02
N ILE A 125 7.16 -11.05 -12.88
CA ILE A 125 7.54 -11.60 -11.58
C ILE A 125 6.31 -11.98 -10.76
N LYS A 126 6.37 -13.14 -10.13
CA LYS A 126 5.36 -13.65 -9.22
C LYS A 126 6.02 -14.16 -7.96
N LYS A 127 5.50 -13.76 -6.79
CA LYS A 127 5.88 -14.36 -5.52
C LYS A 127 5.09 -15.65 -5.33
N LYS A 128 5.80 -16.74 -5.01
CA LYS A 128 5.22 -17.95 -4.46
C LYS A 128 5.34 -17.88 -2.94
N ILE A 129 4.24 -17.93 -2.23
CA ILE A 129 4.29 -18.16 -0.79
C ILE A 129 4.11 -19.65 -0.57
N LEU A 130 5.20 -20.27 -0.11
CA LEU A 130 5.09 -21.54 0.60
C LEU A 130 4.73 -21.19 2.03
N TYR A 131 3.57 -21.60 2.48
CA TYR A 131 3.29 -21.58 3.91
C TYR A 131 4.33 -22.48 4.60
N GLN A 132 5.05 -21.90 5.56
CA GLN A 132 6.00 -22.65 6.36
C GLN A 132 5.34 -23.95 6.80
N ASP A 133 6.06 -25.05 6.67
CA ASP A 133 5.70 -26.41 7.05
C ASP A 133 4.75 -27.19 6.12
N THR A 134 4.21 -26.62 5.04
CA THR A 134 3.25 -27.36 4.21
C THR A 134 3.76 -27.78 2.84
N GLY A 135 4.75 -27.08 2.28
CA GLY A 135 5.20 -27.29 0.91
C GLY A 135 4.22 -26.85 -0.19
N TYR A 136 3.02 -26.35 0.17
CA TYR A 136 1.95 -26.02 -0.77
C TYR A 136 1.75 -24.50 -0.90
N GLN A 137 1.15 -24.08 -2.04
CA GLN A 137 0.88 -22.67 -2.32
C GLN A 137 -0.36 -22.19 -1.57
N PHE A 138 -0.44 -20.87 -1.33
CA PHE A 138 -1.71 -20.27 -0.91
C PHE A 138 -2.78 -20.53 -1.98
N GLY A 139 -3.91 -21.06 -1.55
CA GLY A 139 -5.02 -21.44 -2.41
C GLY A 139 -4.99 -22.88 -2.90
N ASP A 140 -3.88 -23.61 -2.75
CA ASP A 140 -3.77 -25.06 -3.06
C ASP A 140 -4.30 -25.87 -1.87
N VAL A 141 -5.62 -25.86 -1.70
CA VAL A 141 -6.29 -26.40 -0.51
C VAL A 141 -6.41 -27.92 -0.57
N ASN A 142 -6.49 -28.49 -1.75
CA ASN A 142 -6.50 -29.94 -1.95
C ASN A 142 -5.10 -30.56 -1.90
N MET A 143 -4.04 -29.72 -1.89
CA MET A 143 -2.64 -30.10 -1.78
C MET A 143 -2.15 -30.96 -2.95
N ASP A 144 -2.67 -30.72 -4.17
CA ASP A 144 -2.26 -31.44 -5.39
C ASP A 144 -1.12 -30.73 -6.16
N GLY A 145 -0.66 -29.59 -5.67
CA GLY A 145 0.41 -28.77 -6.26
C GLY A 145 -0.10 -27.71 -7.23
N LEU A 146 -1.39 -27.64 -7.47
CA LEU A 146 -2.02 -26.70 -8.41
C LEU A 146 -3.10 -25.89 -7.72
N VAL A 147 -3.10 -24.57 -7.90
CA VAL A 147 -4.23 -23.72 -7.49
C VAL A 147 -5.22 -23.65 -8.65
N ASN A 148 -6.41 -24.21 -8.46
CA ASN A 148 -7.43 -24.30 -9.51
C ASN A 148 -8.87 -24.29 -8.94
N LEU A 149 -9.89 -24.57 -9.78
CA LEU A 149 -11.28 -24.57 -9.35
C LEU A 149 -11.64 -25.71 -8.39
N GLN A 150 -10.82 -26.74 -8.25
CA GLN A 150 -11.05 -27.82 -7.30
C GLN A 150 -10.84 -27.31 -5.86
N ASP A 151 -9.84 -26.44 -5.67
CA ASP A 151 -9.60 -25.78 -4.39
C ASP A 151 -10.74 -24.86 -3.98
N VAL A 152 -11.22 -24.06 -4.95
CA VAL A 152 -12.39 -23.19 -4.76
C VAL A 152 -13.59 -24.01 -4.31
N ASN A 153 -13.87 -25.13 -4.98
CA ASN A 153 -14.98 -26.02 -4.64
C ASN A 153 -14.81 -26.62 -3.24
N LEU A 154 -13.61 -27.06 -2.89
CA LEU A 154 -13.32 -27.62 -1.57
C LEU A 154 -13.58 -26.60 -0.45
N VAL A 155 -13.17 -25.33 -0.65
CA VAL A 155 -13.43 -24.26 0.32
C VAL A 155 -14.92 -23.92 0.39
N LEU A 156 -15.66 -23.93 -0.72
CA LEU A 156 -17.10 -23.73 -0.71
C LEU A 156 -17.84 -24.84 0.00
N GLN A 157 -17.43 -26.10 -0.21
CA GLN A 157 -17.98 -27.24 0.52
C GLN A 157 -17.71 -27.12 2.03
N ALA A 158 -16.52 -26.70 2.41
CA ALA A 158 -16.19 -26.47 3.80
C ALA A 158 -16.96 -25.29 4.42
N ALA A 159 -17.21 -24.23 3.65
CA ALA A 159 -18.02 -23.08 4.07
C ALA A 159 -19.51 -23.42 4.28
N THR A 160 -19.99 -24.49 3.65
CA THR A 160 -21.36 -25.02 3.80
C THR A 160 -21.43 -26.28 4.67
N GLU A 161 -20.39 -26.57 5.44
CA GLU A 161 -20.27 -27.73 6.35
C GLU A 161 -20.34 -29.10 5.64
N ASN A 162 -20.21 -29.14 4.30
CA ASN A 162 -20.19 -30.37 3.52
C ASN A 162 -18.77 -30.98 3.40
N ALA A 163 -17.76 -30.30 3.88
CA ALA A 163 -16.39 -30.76 3.99
C ALA A 163 -15.73 -30.17 5.26
N THR A 164 -14.68 -30.82 5.74
CA THR A 164 -13.88 -30.31 6.87
C THR A 164 -12.46 -30.07 6.38
N LEU A 165 -11.93 -28.88 6.56
CA LEU A 165 -10.54 -28.57 6.28
C LEU A 165 -9.68 -28.85 7.50
N THR A 166 -8.53 -29.47 7.28
CA THR A 166 -7.47 -29.62 8.29
C THR A 166 -6.86 -28.27 8.64
N ASP A 167 -6.14 -28.20 9.75
CA ASP A 167 -5.44 -26.95 10.13
C ASP A 167 -4.43 -26.48 9.07
N VAL A 168 -3.78 -27.42 8.39
CA VAL A 168 -2.89 -27.11 7.25
C VAL A 168 -3.67 -26.47 6.10
N GLN A 169 -4.78 -27.04 5.72
CA GLN A 169 -5.63 -26.52 4.63
C GLN A 169 -6.23 -25.15 4.98
N LYS A 170 -6.59 -24.92 6.24
CA LYS A 170 -7.03 -23.59 6.71
C LYS A 170 -5.93 -22.56 6.57
N LYS A 171 -4.69 -22.88 6.92
CA LYS A 171 -3.53 -22.01 6.70
C LYS A 171 -3.36 -21.63 5.23
N LEU A 172 -3.62 -22.55 4.29
CA LEU A 172 -3.52 -22.32 2.85
C LEU A 172 -4.56 -21.31 2.31
N ILE A 173 -5.54 -20.93 3.11
CA ILE A 173 -6.51 -19.87 2.81
C ILE A 173 -6.41 -18.68 3.78
N GLY A 174 -5.32 -18.61 4.57
CA GLY A 174 -5.04 -17.52 5.49
C GLY A 174 -5.84 -17.55 6.79
N LEU A 175 -6.27 -18.73 7.22
CA LEU A 175 -7.03 -18.92 8.46
C LEU A 175 -6.23 -19.65 9.54
N ASP A 176 -6.47 -19.28 10.80
CA ASP A 176 -6.04 -20.05 11.95
C ASP A 176 -6.96 -21.27 12.15
N SER A 177 -6.49 -22.30 12.90
CA SER A 177 -7.20 -23.55 13.13
C SER A 177 -8.59 -23.38 13.73
N SER A 178 -8.80 -22.34 14.55
CA SER A 178 -10.09 -22.03 15.19
C SER A 178 -11.02 -21.14 14.35
N ALA A 179 -10.55 -20.63 13.21
CA ALA A 179 -11.31 -19.67 12.41
C ALA A 179 -12.41 -20.34 11.59
N THR A 180 -13.52 -19.61 11.40
CA THR A 180 -14.67 -20.06 10.61
C THR A 180 -14.39 -19.86 9.12
N ILE A 181 -14.67 -20.91 8.33
CA ILE A 181 -14.56 -20.88 6.88
C ILE A 181 -15.82 -20.23 6.30
N SER A 182 -15.64 -19.38 5.28
CA SER A 182 -16.75 -18.72 4.58
C SER A 182 -16.50 -18.69 3.07
N ALA A 183 -17.53 -18.40 2.29
CA ALA A 183 -17.44 -18.26 0.83
C ALA A 183 -16.48 -17.14 0.39
N VAL A 184 -16.15 -16.18 1.27
CA VAL A 184 -15.16 -15.12 0.99
C VAL A 184 -13.78 -15.71 0.72
N HIS A 185 -13.39 -16.79 1.41
CA HIS A 185 -12.10 -17.45 1.21
C HIS A 185 -12.01 -18.11 -0.18
N ALA A 186 -13.11 -18.72 -0.64
CA ALA A 186 -13.22 -19.26 -2.01
C ALA A 186 -13.14 -18.11 -3.05
N ALA A 187 -13.81 -16.99 -2.80
CA ALA A 187 -13.76 -15.83 -3.66
C ALA A 187 -12.33 -15.23 -3.74
N ASN A 188 -11.53 -15.31 -2.68
CA ASN A 188 -10.14 -14.88 -2.71
C ASN A 188 -9.28 -15.78 -3.61
N ILE A 189 -9.49 -17.08 -3.61
CA ILE A 189 -8.81 -17.99 -4.55
C ILE A 189 -9.23 -17.68 -6.00
N LEU A 190 -10.52 -17.44 -6.25
CA LEU A 190 -11.00 -17.04 -7.59
C LEU A 190 -10.38 -15.73 -8.07
N LYS A 191 -10.18 -14.74 -7.19
CA LYS A 191 -9.48 -13.50 -7.54
C LYS A 191 -8.04 -13.77 -7.97
N ILE A 192 -7.35 -14.70 -7.32
CA ILE A 192 -6.00 -15.12 -7.71
C ILE A 192 -6.02 -15.78 -9.08
N LEU A 193 -6.94 -16.73 -9.31
CA LEU A 193 -7.08 -17.44 -10.58
C LEU A 193 -7.40 -16.50 -11.76
N ASN A 194 -8.24 -15.49 -11.52
CA ASN A 194 -8.65 -14.52 -12.54
C ASN A 194 -7.66 -13.35 -12.69
N GLY A 195 -6.56 -13.31 -11.92
CA GLY A 195 -5.59 -12.22 -11.96
C GLY A 195 -6.15 -10.85 -11.51
N THR A 196 -7.32 -10.84 -10.84
CA THR A 196 -7.98 -9.61 -10.37
C THR A 196 -7.62 -9.24 -8.93
N SER A 197 -6.83 -10.05 -8.26
CA SER A 197 -6.30 -9.75 -6.93
C SER A 197 -5.09 -8.84 -7.06
N GLU A 198 -5.15 -7.64 -6.50
CA GLU A 198 -3.98 -6.80 -6.22
C GLU A 198 -3.13 -7.35 -5.06
N SER A 199 -3.35 -8.59 -4.67
CA SER A 199 -2.55 -9.22 -3.63
C SER A 199 -1.09 -9.28 -4.08
N SER A 200 -0.17 -9.28 -3.11
CA SER A 200 1.27 -9.50 -3.32
C SER A 200 1.62 -10.80 -4.08
N TYR A 201 0.62 -11.60 -4.42
CA TYR A 201 0.70 -12.87 -5.14
C TYR A 201 0.36 -12.78 -6.62
N SER A 202 -0.15 -11.64 -7.10
CA SER A 202 -0.43 -11.46 -8.54
C SER A 202 0.89 -11.34 -9.31
N THR A 203 0.91 -11.89 -10.53
CA THR A 203 2.05 -11.65 -11.42
C THR A 203 2.10 -10.18 -11.79
N LYS A 204 3.23 -9.53 -11.51
CA LYS A 204 3.51 -8.16 -11.94
C LYS A 204 4.29 -8.22 -13.25
N VAL A 205 3.87 -7.45 -14.23
CA VAL A 205 4.51 -7.38 -15.55
C VAL A 205 4.96 -5.96 -15.82
N TYR A 206 6.21 -5.81 -16.17
CA TYR A 206 6.85 -4.53 -16.48
C TYR A 206 7.46 -4.56 -17.87
N THR A 207 7.57 -3.40 -18.51
CA THR A 207 8.54 -3.16 -19.57
C THR A 207 9.88 -2.82 -18.93
N TYR A 208 10.96 -3.40 -19.41
CA TYR A 208 12.28 -3.21 -18.79
C TYR A 208 12.69 -1.73 -18.70
N THR A 209 12.36 -0.92 -19.72
CA THR A 209 12.62 0.53 -19.72
C THR A 209 11.83 1.33 -18.68
N ASP A 210 10.72 0.78 -18.19
CA ASP A 210 9.84 1.46 -17.23
C ASP A 210 10.22 1.15 -15.78
N LEU A 211 11.24 0.31 -15.56
CA LEU A 211 11.72 -0.05 -14.22
C LEU A 211 12.51 1.09 -13.61
N GLU A 212 12.04 1.61 -12.50
CA GLU A 212 12.76 2.60 -11.69
C GLU A 212 13.92 1.88 -10.96
N ASP A 213 15.17 2.22 -11.26
CA ASP A 213 16.39 1.59 -10.72
C ASP A 213 16.38 0.05 -10.83
N GLY A 214 15.70 -0.50 -11.86
CA GLY A 214 15.58 -1.94 -12.07
C GLY A 214 14.62 -2.66 -11.11
N VAL A 215 13.83 -1.95 -10.32
CA VAL A 215 12.95 -2.54 -9.30
C VAL A 215 11.80 -3.30 -9.95
N ILE A 216 11.75 -4.62 -9.72
CA ILE A 216 10.72 -5.52 -10.21
C ILE A 216 9.75 -5.98 -9.11
N PHE A 217 10.14 -5.84 -7.84
CA PHE A 217 9.32 -6.16 -6.68
C PHE A 217 9.72 -5.31 -5.49
N LYS A 218 8.78 -4.77 -4.73
CA LYS A 218 9.06 -3.92 -3.58
C LYS A 218 8.01 -4.10 -2.48
N ASP A 219 8.36 -3.61 -1.28
CA ASP A 219 7.48 -3.56 -0.10
C ASP A 219 7.00 -4.94 0.37
N ASP A 220 7.75 -5.98 0.06
CA ASP A 220 7.49 -7.31 0.57
C ASP A 220 8.15 -7.50 1.94
N ILE A 221 7.42 -8.11 2.87
CA ILE A 221 7.91 -8.40 4.21
C ILE A 221 8.24 -9.88 4.28
N ILE A 222 9.50 -10.18 4.63
CA ILE A 222 9.95 -11.52 4.99
C ILE A 222 10.32 -11.48 6.48
N LYS A 223 9.55 -12.20 7.29
CA LYS A 223 9.79 -12.25 8.73
C LYS A 223 11.05 -13.04 9.06
N THR A 224 11.57 -12.84 10.27
CA THR A 224 12.68 -13.63 10.81
C THR A 224 12.42 -15.13 10.66
N GLY A 225 13.36 -15.84 10.02
CA GLY A 225 13.26 -17.27 9.77
C GLY A 225 12.31 -17.67 8.63
N GLU A 226 11.68 -16.71 7.96
CA GLU A 226 10.84 -16.97 6.79
C GLU A 226 11.63 -16.85 5.48
N SER A 227 11.09 -17.47 4.45
CA SER A 227 11.57 -17.35 3.10
C SER A 227 10.44 -17.13 2.11
N ALA A 228 10.76 -16.48 0.99
CA ALA A 228 9.85 -16.30 -0.12
C ALA A 228 10.51 -16.77 -1.42
N THR A 229 9.75 -17.49 -2.23
CA THR A 229 10.18 -17.96 -3.55
C THR A 229 9.55 -17.09 -4.62
N TYR A 230 10.35 -16.70 -5.60
CA TYR A 230 9.93 -15.85 -6.71
C TYR A 230 10.14 -16.58 -8.02
N PHE A 231 9.17 -16.41 -8.93
CA PHE A 231 9.23 -16.85 -10.31
C PHE A 231 9.41 -15.63 -11.20
N LEU A 232 10.41 -15.64 -12.03
CA LEU A 232 10.75 -14.57 -12.95
C LEU A 232 10.74 -15.11 -14.38
N TRP A 233 10.04 -14.42 -15.28
CA TRP A 233 10.06 -14.69 -16.72
C TRP A 233 10.57 -13.45 -17.45
N LEU A 234 11.42 -13.69 -18.42
CA LEU A 234 11.82 -12.70 -19.41
C LEU A 234 11.23 -13.10 -20.76
N TYR A 235 10.56 -12.18 -21.43
CA TYR A 235 10.01 -12.40 -22.74
C TYR A 235 9.99 -11.11 -23.56
N LEU A 236 9.82 -11.22 -24.87
CA LEU A 236 9.63 -10.08 -25.75
C LEU A 236 8.14 -9.85 -25.99
N ASP A 237 7.72 -8.63 -26.23
CA ASP A 237 6.34 -8.39 -26.67
C ASP A 237 6.16 -8.75 -28.17
N GLU A 238 4.90 -8.93 -28.58
CA GLU A 238 4.54 -9.33 -29.96
C GLU A 238 4.94 -8.31 -31.01
N THR A 239 5.18 -7.06 -30.63
CA THR A 239 5.59 -5.99 -31.56
C THR A 239 7.09 -5.95 -31.81
N THR A 240 7.83 -6.90 -31.23
CA THR A 240 9.30 -6.98 -31.38
C THR A 240 9.66 -7.20 -32.86
N PRO A 241 10.45 -6.32 -33.46
CA PRO A 241 10.79 -6.45 -34.87
C PRO A 241 11.77 -7.61 -35.13
N ASN A 242 11.72 -8.18 -36.35
CA ASN A 242 12.56 -9.31 -36.72
C ASN A 242 14.06 -9.07 -36.66
N ASP A 243 14.49 -7.81 -36.74
CA ASP A 243 15.91 -7.43 -36.59
C ASP A 243 16.42 -7.49 -35.11
N ALA A 244 15.52 -7.77 -34.17
CA ALA A 244 15.90 -8.12 -32.79
C ALA A 244 16.52 -9.54 -32.68
N GLN A 245 16.43 -10.36 -33.72
CA GLN A 245 17.16 -11.63 -33.77
C GLN A 245 18.66 -11.40 -33.62
N LYS A 246 19.36 -12.35 -33.01
CA LYS A 246 20.77 -12.23 -32.64
C LYS A 246 21.05 -11.11 -31.63
N THR A 247 20.11 -10.83 -30.76
CA THR A 247 20.34 -10.03 -29.57
C THR A 247 20.25 -10.91 -28.31
N TYR A 248 20.79 -10.42 -27.21
CA TYR A 248 20.71 -11.11 -25.91
C TYR A 248 20.45 -10.13 -24.78
N PHE A 249 19.82 -10.62 -23.74
CA PHE A 249 19.76 -9.98 -22.43
C PHE A 249 20.29 -10.93 -21.38
N VAL A 250 21.15 -10.42 -20.53
CA VAL A 250 21.71 -11.13 -19.38
C VAL A 250 21.69 -10.19 -18.19
N GLY A 251 21.16 -10.63 -17.08
CA GLY A 251 20.99 -9.78 -15.90
C GLY A 251 21.21 -10.51 -14.58
N ASN A 252 21.41 -9.72 -13.55
CA ASN A 252 21.57 -10.17 -12.17
C ASN A 252 20.39 -9.71 -11.33
N ILE A 253 20.03 -10.52 -10.34
CA ILE A 253 19.08 -10.16 -9.29
C ILE A 253 19.86 -9.58 -8.11
N ASP A 254 19.51 -8.34 -7.76
CA ASP A 254 19.92 -7.71 -6.51
C ASP A 254 18.74 -7.69 -5.55
N VAL A 255 18.97 -7.97 -4.28
CA VAL A 255 17.97 -7.84 -3.23
C VAL A 255 18.47 -6.86 -2.19
N ASP A 256 17.77 -5.75 -2.08
CA ASP A 256 17.95 -4.81 -0.97
C ASP A 256 16.99 -5.21 0.16
N GLY A 257 17.50 -5.32 1.38
CA GLY A 257 16.70 -5.55 2.56
C GLY A 257 16.78 -4.37 3.51
N GLU A 258 15.63 -3.93 4.02
CA GLU A 258 15.57 -2.96 5.09
C GLU A 258 14.92 -3.61 6.31
N TYR A 259 15.65 -3.64 7.42
CA TYR A 259 15.13 -4.22 8.66
C TYR A 259 13.97 -3.39 9.21
N ILE A 260 12.91 -4.09 9.60
CA ILE A 260 11.81 -3.49 10.33
C ILE A 260 12.12 -3.69 11.81
N PRO A 261 12.45 -2.64 12.57
CA PRO A 261 12.68 -2.75 13.99
C PRO A 261 11.51 -3.44 14.68
N LYS A 262 11.77 -4.32 15.67
CA LYS A 262 10.72 -4.79 16.58
C LYS A 262 10.23 -3.57 17.35
N VAL A 263 9.09 -3.04 16.94
CA VAL A 263 8.49 -1.91 17.58
C VAL A 263 7.60 -2.43 18.68
N ASN A 264 7.90 -2.08 19.91
CA ASN A 264 7.02 -2.29 21.05
C ASN A 264 6.35 -0.95 21.39
N PRO A 265 5.16 -0.66 20.84
CA PRO A 265 4.45 0.56 21.14
C PRO A 265 4.24 0.70 22.65
N VAL A 266 4.45 1.89 23.18
CA VAL A 266 4.22 2.25 24.59
C VAL A 266 3.01 3.18 24.69
N SER A 267 3.06 4.32 24.02
CA SER A 267 1.94 5.25 23.92
C SER A 267 2.10 6.17 22.70
N PHE A 268 1.00 6.64 22.13
CA PHE A 268 1.03 7.54 20.98
C PHE A 268 1.80 8.85 21.26
N SER A 269 1.70 9.37 22.47
CA SER A 269 2.37 10.63 22.86
C SER A 269 3.88 10.47 23.03
N SER A 270 4.36 9.30 23.52
CA SER A 270 5.78 9.10 23.88
C SER A 270 6.61 8.50 22.75
N ASP A 271 5.98 7.70 21.90
CA ASP A 271 6.69 6.97 20.86
C ASP A 271 7.18 7.90 19.74
N SER A 272 8.32 7.56 19.12
CA SER A 272 8.77 8.26 17.93
C SER A 272 7.82 8.04 16.75
N TRP A 273 7.84 8.91 15.76
CA TRP A 273 7.02 8.72 14.56
C TRP A 273 7.37 7.45 13.80
N ASP A 274 8.64 7.07 13.75
CA ASP A 274 9.07 5.79 13.16
C ASP A 274 8.42 4.60 13.88
N THR A 275 8.36 4.65 15.21
CA THR A 275 7.67 3.65 16.03
C THR A 275 6.18 3.59 15.70
N ILE A 276 5.50 4.75 15.67
CA ILE A 276 4.07 4.85 15.38
C ILE A 276 3.79 4.33 13.96
N ILE A 277 4.52 4.80 12.96
CA ILE A 277 4.35 4.41 11.56
C ILE A 277 4.56 2.90 11.37
N SER A 278 5.61 2.35 11.99
CA SER A 278 5.89 0.92 11.95
C SER A 278 4.79 0.11 12.64
N ALA A 279 4.28 0.58 13.78
CA ALA A 279 3.19 -0.06 14.49
C ALA A 279 1.90 -0.08 13.65
N VAL A 280 1.56 1.05 13.01
CA VAL A 280 0.38 1.16 12.14
C VAL A 280 0.51 0.23 10.94
N LYS A 281 1.65 0.22 10.24
CA LYS A 281 1.90 -0.67 9.09
C LYS A 281 1.78 -2.15 9.45
N LYS A 282 2.15 -2.53 10.66
CA LYS A 282 2.07 -3.92 11.17
C LYS A 282 0.73 -4.26 11.82
N GLY A 283 -0.19 -3.31 11.95
CA GLY A 283 -1.44 -3.50 12.70
C GLY A 283 -1.25 -3.64 14.23
N ASN A 284 -0.06 -3.34 14.75
CA ASN A 284 0.26 -3.43 16.19
C ASN A 284 -0.05 -2.11 16.91
N ILE A 285 -1.31 -1.71 16.89
CA ILE A 285 -1.77 -0.41 17.40
C ILE A 285 -2.52 -0.51 18.75
N SER A 286 -2.44 -1.64 19.44
CA SER A 286 -3.20 -1.88 20.69
C SER A 286 -2.87 -0.91 21.84
N LYS A 287 -1.76 -0.18 21.72
CA LYS A 287 -1.34 0.87 22.67
C LYS A 287 -1.73 2.29 22.25
N TYR A 288 -2.35 2.43 21.07
CA TYR A 288 -2.76 3.71 20.50
C TYR A 288 -4.28 3.78 20.48
N ASN A 289 -4.85 4.61 21.33
CA ASN A 289 -6.28 4.71 21.48
C ASN A 289 -6.84 5.90 20.69
N VAL A 290 -8.06 5.75 20.20
CA VAL A 290 -8.79 6.88 19.61
C VAL A 290 -8.90 8.01 20.64
N GLY A 291 -8.47 9.20 20.24
CA GLY A 291 -8.39 10.37 21.12
C GLY A 291 -7.00 10.66 21.67
N ASP A 292 -6.05 9.72 21.59
CA ASP A 292 -4.66 10.00 21.97
C ASP A 292 -4.07 11.10 21.09
N THR A 293 -3.23 11.94 21.68
CA THR A 293 -2.68 13.13 21.04
C THR A 293 -1.17 13.18 21.05
N LYS A 294 -0.61 13.85 20.04
CA LYS A 294 0.82 14.14 19.94
C LYS A 294 1.02 15.48 19.23
N THR A 295 1.91 16.31 19.76
CA THR A 295 2.25 17.60 19.15
C THR A 295 3.28 17.44 18.04
N ILE A 296 3.17 18.29 17.01
CA ILE A 296 4.14 18.42 15.92
C ILE A 296 4.48 19.88 15.70
N ASP A 297 5.70 20.15 15.27
CA ASP A 297 6.13 21.48 14.84
C ASP A 297 5.89 21.61 13.32
N MET A 298 5.07 22.59 12.95
CA MET A 298 4.70 22.89 11.58
C MET A 298 5.47 24.11 11.02
N GLY A 299 6.62 24.42 11.61
CA GLY A 299 7.44 25.54 11.20
C GLY A 299 6.72 26.89 11.29
N THR A 300 6.48 27.55 10.17
CA THR A 300 5.82 28.88 10.12
C THR A 300 4.38 28.87 10.64
N TYR A 301 3.73 27.71 10.67
CA TYR A 301 2.39 27.55 11.26
C TYR A 301 2.41 27.32 12.77
N GLY A 302 3.58 27.07 13.36
CA GLY A 302 3.73 26.85 14.80
C GLY A 302 3.53 25.38 15.20
N THR A 303 3.29 25.16 16.48
CA THR A 303 3.09 23.83 17.06
C THR A 303 1.60 23.50 17.10
N HIS A 304 1.23 22.37 16.54
CA HIS A 304 -0.14 21.85 16.49
C HIS A 304 -0.24 20.46 17.06
N THR A 305 -1.47 20.06 17.39
CA THR A 305 -1.74 18.76 18.00
C THR A 305 -2.43 17.84 17.01
N LEU A 306 -1.80 16.71 16.67
CA LEU A 306 -2.44 15.60 15.99
C LEU A 306 -3.16 14.69 17.00
N ARG A 307 -4.29 14.15 16.59
CA ARG A 307 -5.13 13.24 17.37
C ARG A 307 -5.50 12.02 16.56
N ILE A 308 -5.50 10.85 17.16
CA ILE A 308 -6.05 9.65 16.55
C ILE A 308 -7.57 9.79 16.45
N ALA A 309 -8.08 9.97 15.24
CA ALA A 309 -9.50 10.18 14.98
C ALA A 309 -10.23 8.87 14.67
N ASN A 310 -9.54 7.88 14.09
CA ASN A 310 -10.12 6.60 13.71
C ASN A 310 -9.07 5.49 13.73
N THR A 311 -9.48 4.28 14.09
CA THR A 311 -8.64 3.07 13.99
C THR A 311 -9.38 1.89 13.39
N SER A 312 -10.69 1.97 13.23
CA SER A 312 -11.53 0.88 12.74
C SER A 312 -11.61 0.84 11.21
N THR A 313 -11.79 -0.37 10.66
CA THR A 313 -12.00 -0.63 9.23
C THR A 313 -13.22 -1.53 9.06
N PRO A 314 -14.45 -1.00 9.22
CA PRO A 314 -15.66 -1.80 9.08
C PRO A 314 -15.94 -2.16 7.62
N SER A 315 -16.91 -3.07 7.40
CA SER A 315 -17.20 -3.64 6.07
C SER A 315 -17.63 -2.62 5.02
N GLU A 316 -18.26 -1.51 5.42
CA GLU A 316 -18.62 -0.43 4.51
C GLU A 316 -17.41 0.23 3.81
N CYS A 317 -16.21 0.14 4.38
CA CYS A 317 -14.96 0.59 3.76
C CYS A 317 -14.64 -0.14 2.44
N SER A 318 -15.22 -1.32 2.22
CA SER A 318 -15.07 -2.08 0.97
C SER A 318 -16.14 -1.75 -0.08
N ARG A 319 -17.10 -0.85 0.22
CA ARG A 319 -18.19 -0.48 -0.68
C ARG A 319 -17.67 0.42 -1.80
N THR A 320 -18.05 0.11 -3.04
CA THR A 320 -17.74 0.98 -4.19
C THR A 320 -18.34 2.38 -3.98
N GLY A 321 -17.54 3.43 -4.26
CA GLY A 321 -17.96 4.82 -4.07
C GLY A 321 -17.98 5.28 -2.60
N PHE A 322 -17.40 4.50 -1.69
CA PHE A 322 -17.23 4.90 -0.29
C PHE A 322 -15.92 5.65 -0.09
N SER A 323 -15.95 6.74 0.66
CA SER A 323 -14.78 7.52 1.04
C SER A 323 -13.90 6.72 2.00
N GLN A 324 -12.59 6.74 1.79
CA GLN A 324 -11.63 6.06 2.66
C GLN A 324 -11.22 6.90 3.88
N THR A 325 -11.77 8.08 4.03
CA THR A 325 -11.44 9.09 5.04
C THR A 325 -11.74 8.69 6.50
N ALA A 326 -12.59 7.68 6.71
CA ALA A 326 -12.91 7.13 8.03
C ALA A 326 -12.64 5.62 8.10
N CYS A 327 -11.63 5.13 7.35
CA CYS A 327 -11.26 3.73 7.24
C CYS A 327 -9.78 3.54 7.66
N GLY A 328 -9.54 2.70 8.65
CA GLY A 328 -8.19 2.44 9.17
C GLY A 328 -7.69 3.51 10.14
N PHE A 329 -6.37 3.65 10.21
CA PHE A 329 -5.72 4.58 11.13
C PHE A 329 -5.70 5.99 10.55
N VAL A 330 -6.49 6.89 11.14
CA VAL A 330 -6.64 8.27 10.67
C VAL A 330 -6.23 9.23 11.78
N LEU A 331 -5.39 10.20 11.42
CA LEU A 331 -5.05 11.34 12.27
C LEU A 331 -5.80 12.58 11.78
N GLU A 332 -6.17 13.44 12.70
CA GLU A 332 -6.70 14.77 12.41
C GLU A 332 -5.97 15.82 13.27
N PHE A 333 -5.94 17.06 12.84
CA PHE A 333 -5.55 18.15 13.72
C PHE A 333 -6.65 18.40 14.76
N ALA A 334 -6.27 18.38 16.04
CA ALA A 334 -7.20 18.61 17.15
C ALA A 334 -7.58 20.10 17.30
N ASP A 335 -6.76 20.98 16.74
CA ASP A 335 -6.88 22.43 16.77
C ASP A 335 -6.94 23.01 15.34
N ILE A 336 -7.14 24.31 15.26
CA ILE A 336 -7.16 25.04 13.99
C ILE A 336 -5.74 25.54 13.70
N ILE A 337 -5.22 25.18 12.49
CA ILE A 337 -3.87 25.56 12.08
C ILE A 337 -3.81 27.06 11.71
N ILE A 338 -4.79 27.50 10.91
CA ILE A 338 -4.86 28.87 10.38
C ILE A 338 -6.31 29.13 9.91
N GLU A 339 -6.65 30.39 9.69
CA GLU A 339 -7.88 30.77 8.99
C GLU A 339 -7.59 31.00 7.50
N HIS A 340 -8.42 30.44 6.64
CA HIS A 340 -8.29 30.57 5.17
C HIS A 340 -9.65 30.54 4.51
N THR A 341 -9.79 31.16 3.34
CA THR A 341 -11.01 31.11 2.53
C THR A 341 -11.11 29.76 1.80
N MET A 342 -12.33 29.28 1.58
CA MET A 342 -12.54 28.07 0.78
C MET A 342 -12.17 28.30 -0.68
N ASN A 343 -12.58 29.46 -1.24
CA ASN A 343 -12.26 29.93 -2.58
C ASN A 343 -11.98 31.44 -2.60
N GLY A 344 -11.21 31.90 -3.56
CA GLY A 344 -10.99 33.33 -3.79
C GLY A 344 -12.21 34.04 -4.40
N THR A 345 -13.20 33.29 -4.91
CA THR A 345 -14.45 33.77 -5.49
C THR A 345 -15.64 33.07 -4.86
N ALA A 346 -16.81 33.73 -4.86
CA ALA A 346 -18.03 33.20 -4.28
C ALA A 346 -18.64 32.10 -5.19
N THR A 347 -18.07 30.90 -5.14
CA THR A 347 -18.53 29.71 -5.89
C THR A 347 -18.28 28.43 -5.12
N ASN A 348 -19.19 27.46 -5.24
CA ASN A 348 -18.99 26.09 -4.79
C ASN A 348 -19.09 25.07 -5.96
N ALA A 349 -19.09 25.55 -7.19
CA ALA A 349 -19.12 24.71 -8.38
C ALA A 349 -17.86 23.83 -8.45
N GLY A 350 -18.02 22.58 -8.82
CA GLY A 350 -16.98 21.56 -8.82
C GLY A 350 -16.62 21.00 -7.44
N GLY A 351 -17.33 21.43 -6.37
CA GLY A 351 -17.17 20.93 -5.01
C GLY A 351 -15.77 21.03 -4.45
N TRP A 352 -15.44 20.15 -3.49
CA TRP A 352 -14.12 20.10 -2.85
C TRP A 352 -12.95 20.00 -3.85
N PRO A 353 -13.00 19.17 -4.90
CA PRO A 353 -11.87 19.03 -5.85
C PRO A 353 -11.48 20.32 -6.54
N ALA A 354 -12.44 21.25 -6.75
CA ALA A 354 -12.20 22.52 -7.44
C ALA A 354 -11.81 23.70 -6.52
N THR A 355 -11.73 23.47 -5.19
CA THR A 355 -11.45 24.55 -4.25
C THR A 355 -9.96 24.93 -4.20
N THR A 356 -9.69 26.22 -3.99
CA THR A 356 -8.35 26.71 -3.67
C THR A 356 -7.90 26.19 -2.28
N MET A 357 -8.82 25.93 -1.37
CA MET A 357 -8.57 25.31 -0.08
C MET A 357 -7.93 23.93 -0.24
N ARG A 358 -8.44 23.07 -1.14
CA ARG A 358 -7.86 21.75 -1.41
C ARG A 358 -6.40 21.88 -1.86
N THR A 359 -6.12 22.82 -2.76
CA THR A 359 -4.75 23.09 -3.20
C THR A 359 -3.88 23.56 -2.03
N PHE A 360 -4.40 24.47 -1.19
CA PHE A 360 -3.69 24.98 -0.02
C PHE A 360 -3.35 23.87 0.99
N VAL A 361 -4.30 23.01 1.35
CA VAL A 361 -4.01 21.94 2.33
C VAL A 361 -3.07 20.86 1.78
N ASN A 362 -3.16 20.52 0.49
CA ASN A 362 -2.31 19.50 -0.12
C ASN A 362 -0.93 20.02 -0.56
N ASN A 363 -0.70 21.34 -0.58
CA ASN A 363 0.60 21.93 -0.84
C ASN A 363 1.18 22.60 0.40
N ASP A 364 0.58 23.71 0.86
CA ASP A 364 1.17 24.54 1.91
C ASP A 364 1.18 23.83 3.26
N ILE A 365 0.01 23.32 3.69
CA ILE A 365 -0.10 22.59 4.97
C ILE A 365 0.65 21.26 4.91
N TYR A 366 0.51 20.49 3.80
CA TYR A 366 1.21 19.21 3.64
C TYR A 366 2.73 19.38 3.70
N ASN A 367 3.28 20.41 3.03
CA ASN A 367 4.72 20.66 3.03
C ASN A 367 5.26 21.17 4.39
N ALA A 368 4.41 21.70 5.24
CA ALA A 368 4.76 22.12 6.59
C ALA A 368 4.80 20.96 7.60
N ILE A 369 4.22 19.81 7.26
CA ILE A 369 4.29 18.60 8.10
C ILE A 369 5.73 18.07 8.11
N PRO A 370 6.29 17.66 9.26
CA PRO A 370 7.62 17.04 9.33
C PRO A 370 7.76 15.86 8.38
N ASP A 371 8.91 15.75 7.71
CA ASP A 371 9.14 14.75 6.66
C ASP A 371 8.92 13.31 7.13
N GLU A 372 9.25 13.00 8.37
CA GLU A 372 9.05 11.68 8.97
C GLU A 372 7.57 11.25 8.97
N ILE A 373 6.64 12.21 9.14
CA ILE A 373 5.19 11.95 9.09
C ILE A 373 4.71 12.02 7.65
N LYS A 374 5.10 13.07 6.93
CA LYS A 374 4.67 13.37 5.57
C LYS A 374 4.88 12.20 4.62
N ASN A 375 6.04 11.52 4.73
CA ASN A 375 6.39 10.36 3.91
C ASN A 375 5.54 9.11 4.20
N ALA A 376 4.82 9.08 5.32
CA ALA A 376 3.91 7.99 5.70
C ALA A 376 2.45 8.27 5.35
N ILE A 377 2.10 9.51 4.97
CA ILE A 377 0.74 9.88 4.56
C ILE A 377 0.43 9.24 3.20
N ILE A 378 -0.60 8.41 3.17
CA ILE A 378 -1.04 7.71 1.95
C ILE A 378 -2.04 8.56 1.14
N ASP A 379 -2.15 8.26 -0.14
CA ASP A 379 -3.22 8.79 -0.98
C ASP A 379 -4.55 8.18 -0.56
N THR A 380 -5.53 9.05 -0.29
CA THR A 380 -6.83 8.67 0.25
C THR A 380 -7.94 9.04 -0.75
N THR A 381 -8.82 8.09 -1.04
CA THR A 381 -10.03 8.38 -1.82
C THR A 381 -11.02 9.17 -0.96
N VAL A 382 -11.34 10.38 -1.41
CA VAL A 382 -12.21 11.34 -0.72
C VAL A 382 -13.46 11.56 -1.54
N VAL A 383 -14.63 11.31 -0.96
CA VAL A 383 -15.93 11.65 -1.56
C VAL A 383 -16.49 12.90 -0.88
N SER A 384 -17.00 13.83 -1.66
CA SER A 384 -17.53 15.12 -1.18
C SER A 384 -18.83 15.48 -1.86
N GLY A 385 -19.72 16.15 -1.13
CA GLY A 385 -21.02 16.59 -1.61
C GLY A 385 -20.92 17.75 -2.60
N HIS A 386 -21.89 17.82 -3.52
CA HIS A 386 -22.00 18.85 -4.53
C HIS A 386 -22.77 20.09 -4.06
N GLY A 387 -22.54 21.23 -4.70
CA GLY A 387 -23.31 22.46 -4.58
C GLY A 387 -24.56 22.45 -5.48
N LYS A 388 -25.31 23.58 -5.49
CA LYS A 388 -26.54 23.70 -6.29
C LYS A 388 -26.27 23.67 -7.81
N SER A 389 -25.08 24.05 -8.25
CA SER A 389 -24.71 24.10 -9.67
C SER A 389 -24.37 22.73 -10.26
N ASP A 390 -24.15 21.74 -9.42
CA ASP A 390 -23.72 20.39 -9.80
C ASP A 390 -24.81 19.39 -9.43
N THR A 391 -24.79 18.21 -10.05
CA THR A 391 -25.81 17.17 -9.85
C THR A 391 -25.25 15.89 -9.21
N GLU A 392 -23.92 15.72 -9.23
CA GLU A 392 -23.25 14.52 -8.78
C GLU A 392 -22.21 14.86 -7.71
N ASN A 393 -22.00 13.92 -6.79
CA ASN A 393 -20.94 14.00 -5.81
C ASN A 393 -19.57 13.83 -6.48
N PHE A 394 -18.56 14.39 -5.86
CA PHE A 394 -17.20 14.39 -6.40
C PHE A 394 -16.32 13.37 -5.68
N THR A 395 -15.41 12.79 -6.44
CA THR A 395 -14.33 11.94 -5.91
C THR A 395 -12.99 12.58 -6.22
N SER A 396 -12.11 12.64 -5.24
CA SER A 396 -10.71 13.06 -5.38
C SER A 396 -9.78 12.10 -4.66
N THR A 397 -8.49 12.22 -4.97
CA THR A 397 -7.42 11.54 -4.24
C THR A 397 -6.58 12.60 -3.56
N ASP A 398 -6.47 12.56 -2.26
CA ASP A 398 -5.84 13.59 -1.45
C ASP A 398 -4.90 13.01 -0.39
N LYS A 399 -3.82 13.71 -0.09
CA LYS A 399 -2.97 13.47 1.08
C LYS A 399 -3.60 14.04 2.35
N LEU A 400 -4.13 15.25 2.24
CA LEU A 400 -4.87 15.94 3.30
C LEU A 400 -6.24 16.36 2.80
N TYR A 401 -7.22 16.28 3.67
CA TYR A 401 -8.59 16.65 3.37
C TYR A 401 -9.31 17.21 4.60
N LEU A 402 -10.27 18.10 4.39
CA LEU A 402 -11.16 18.54 5.45
C LEU A 402 -12.20 17.45 5.72
N LEU A 403 -12.71 17.40 6.95
CA LEU A 403 -13.78 16.45 7.30
C LEU A 403 -15.10 16.76 6.58
N SER A 404 -15.96 15.75 6.45
CA SER A 404 -17.36 15.91 6.04
C SER A 404 -18.29 15.99 7.25
N THR A 405 -19.54 16.34 7.02
CA THR A 405 -20.53 16.39 8.09
C THR A 405 -20.79 15.02 8.72
N ALA A 406 -20.77 13.95 7.92
CA ALA A 406 -20.97 12.59 8.41
C ALA A 406 -19.82 12.07 9.26
N GLU A 407 -18.61 12.55 9.01
CA GLU A 407 -17.43 12.18 9.79
C GLU A 407 -17.44 12.81 11.19
N VAL A 408 -18.12 13.94 11.35
CA VAL A 408 -18.24 14.66 12.62
C VAL A 408 -19.49 14.26 13.39
N TRP A 409 -20.67 14.29 12.77
CA TRP A 409 -21.94 14.08 13.48
C TRP A 409 -22.70 12.85 13.03
N SER A 410 -23.11 12.02 13.95
CA SER A 410 -24.24 11.13 13.73
C SER A 410 -25.54 11.97 13.67
N GLN A 411 -26.52 11.48 12.95
CA GLN A 411 -27.84 12.14 12.92
C GLN A 411 -28.96 11.19 13.27
N GLY A 412 -29.93 11.72 14.00
CA GLY A 412 -31.18 11.04 14.30
C GLY A 412 -32.30 11.41 13.29
N SER A 413 -33.51 11.06 13.60
CA SER A 413 -34.70 11.40 12.81
C SER A 413 -35.05 12.89 12.81
N SER A 414 -34.55 13.66 13.78
CA SER A 414 -34.67 15.11 13.89
C SER A 414 -33.33 15.80 13.69
N ASN A 415 -33.31 17.03 13.19
CA ASN A 415 -32.13 17.83 12.91
C ASN A 415 -31.16 17.15 11.89
N THR A 416 -31.75 16.70 10.78
CA THR A 416 -30.95 16.07 9.71
C THR A 416 -30.19 17.10 8.90
N ILE A 417 -28.95 16.75 8.52
CA ILE A 417 -28.12 17.54 7.61
C ILE A 417 -28.37 17.00 6.20
N SER A 418 -29.38 17.55 5.52
CA SER A 418 -29.78 17.12 4.17
C SER A 418 -28.95 17.76 3.05
N ASN A 419 -28.19 18.79 3.37
CA ASN A 419 -27.49 19.62 2.39
C ASN A 419 -26.03 19.20 2.15
N ASP A 420 -25.56 18.12 2.76
CA ASP A 420 -24.36 17.39 2.40
C ASP A 420 -24.78 16.11 1.69
N THR A 421 -24.73 16.13 0.38
CA THR A 421 -25.22 15.04 -0.49
C THR A 421 -24.36 13.79 -0.44
N ALA A 422 -23.13 13.86 0.14
CA ALA A 422 -22.22 12.75 0.26
C ALA A 422 -22.21 12.07 1.65
N ARG A 423 -23.18 12.37 2.51
CA ARG A 423 -23.20 11.80 3.87
C ARG A 423 -23.18 10.26 3.89
N ASP A 424 -23.89 9.64 2.97
CA ASP A 424 -23.98 8.17 2.88
C ASP A 424 -22.75 7.52 2.25
N ASN A 425 -21.80 8.34 1.76
CA ASN A 425 -20.55 7.89 1.17
C ASN A 425 -19.38 7.85 2.16
N THR A 426 -19.61 8.11 3.43
CA THR A 426 -18.62 8.03 4.50
C THR A 426 -19.29 7.67 5.82
N ARG A 427 -18.55 7.64 6.90
CA ARG A 427 -19.06 7.31 8.24
C ARG A 427 -18.47 8.24 9.29
N GLN A 428 -19.09 8.25 10.46
CA GLN A 428 -18.55 9.00 11.59
C GLN A 428 -17.22 8.43 12.04
N LEU A 429 -16.22 9.30 12.23
CA LEU A 429 -14.93 8.93 12.82
C LEU A 429 -15.12 8.43 14.25
N ASP A 430 -14.33 7.43 14.62
CA ASP A 430 -14.44 6.78 15.93
C ASP A 430 -14.31 7.78 17.09
N TYR A 431 -13.50 8.82 16.94
CA TYR A 431 -13.35 9.87 17.95
C TYR A 431 -14.69 10.58 18.26
N TYR A 432 -15.33 11.08 17.24
CA TYR A 432 -16.61 11.80 17.42
C TYR A 432 -17.74 10.85 17.84
N LYS A 433 -17.70 9.61 17.38
CA LYS A 433 -18.62 8.57 17.83
C LYS A 433 -18.47 8.27 19.31
N ASN A 434 -17.23 8.12 19.81
CA ASN A 434 -16.95 7.86 21.23
C ASN A 434 -17.37 9.01 22.14
N LEU A 435 -17.35 10.25 21.63
CA LEU A 435 -17.87 11.43 22.34
C LEU A 435 -19.40 11.56 22.30
N GLY A 436 -20.07 10.70 21.53
CA GLY A 436 -21.51 10.82 21.30
C GLY A 436 -21.90 12.08 20.52
N THR A 437 -20.96 12.58 19.67
CA THR A 437 -21.19 13.79 18.88
C THR A 437 -22.28 13.52 17.84
N SER A 438 -23.33 14.36 17.83
CA SER A 438 -24.49 14.19 16.98
C SER A 438 -25.13 15.52 16.65
N THR A 439 -26.15 15.52 15.78
CA THR A 439 -26.93 16.72 15.47
C THR A 439 -27.81 17.21 16.64
N SER A 440 -27.74 16.54 17.79
CA SER A 440 -28.33 16.97 19.07
C SER A 440 -27.30 17.15 20.19
N ASN A 441 -26.03 16.81 19.97
CA ASN A 441 -24.90 16.98 20.90
C ASN A 441 -23.68 17.47 20.15
N TYR A 442 -23.43 18.76 20.16
CA TYR A 442 -22.44 19.43 19.33
C TYR A 442 -21.06 19.61 19.99
N SER A 443 -20.96 19.45 21.31
CA SER A 443 -19.75 19.84 22.08
C SER A 443 -18.47 19.15 21.62
N GLY A 444 -18.56 17.90 21.15
CA GLY A 444 -17.40 17.14 20.66
C GLY A 444 -16.79 17.68 19.36
N ALA A 445 -17.52 18.51 18.61
CA ALA A 445 -17.05 19.09 17.35
C ALA A 445 -16.34 20.46 17.51
N ILE A 446 -16.25 20.99 18.73
CA ILE A 446 -15.62 22.29 18.97
C ILE A 446 -14.09 22.15 18.81
N LYS A 447 -13.53 22.96 17.91
CA LYS A 447 -12.06 23.15 17.78
C LYS A 447 -11.68 24.58 18.18
N LYS A 448 -10.42 24.75 18.54
CA LYS A 448 -9.91 26.05 19.00
C LYS A 448 -8.88 26.61 18.03
N ASN A 449 -8.88 27.93 17.89
CA ASN A 449 -7.79 28.71 17.36
C ASN A 449 -7.07 29.36 18.54
N GLY A 450 -5.90 28.84 18.89
CA GLY A 450 -5.27 29.17 20.17
C GLY A 450 -6.13 28.72 21.35
N THR A 451 -6.62 29.69 22.16
CA THR A 451 -7.44 29.39 23.35
C THR A 451 -8.94 29.50 23.09
N SER A 452 -9.37 30.09 21.98
CA SER A 452 -10.77 30.43 21.69
C SER A 452 -11.41 29.41 20.77
N ALA A 453 -12.61 28.95 21.10
CA ALA A 453 -13.43 28.19 20.19
C ALA A 453 -13.68 29.00 18.91
N SER A 454 -13.48 28.39 17.76
CA SER A 454 -13.62 29.05 16.47
C SER A 454 -14.28 28.12 15.45
N ARG A 455 -14.90 28.73 14.47
CA ARG A 455 -15.49 27.98 13.34
C ARG A 455 -14.40 27.41 12.45
N TRP A 456 -14.67 26.24 11.84
CA TRP A 456 -13.75 25.58 10.92
C TRP A 456 -14.47 24.91 9.75
N TRP A 457 -13.81 24.90 8.59
CA TRP A 457 -14.39 24.41 7.34
C TRP A 457 -14.56 22.89 7.29
N LEU A 458 -15.60 22.49 6.59
CA LEU A 458 -15.82 21.12 6.11
C LEU A 458 -15.70 21.07 4.58
N ARG A 459 -15.42 19.90 4.00
CA ARG A 459 -15.28 19.73 2.55
C ARG A 459 -16.60 19.65 1.79
N ALA A 460 -17.73 19.59 2.45
CA ALA A 460 -19.02 19.45 1.79
C ALA A 460 -19.53 20.81 1.27
N ALA A 461 -19.75 20.91 -0.04
CA ALA A 461 -20.46 22.03 -0.61
C ALA A 461 -21.93 21.99 -0.17
N TYR A 462 -22.50 23.15 0.11
CA TYR A 462 -23.91 23.26 0.54
C TYR A 462 -24.84 23.18 -0.68
N SER A 463 -25.62 22.11 -0.81
CA SER A 463 -26.37 21.77 -2.02
C SER A 463 -27.48 22.78 -2.40
N ASN A 464 -27.92 23.65 -1.48
CA ASN A 464 -28.97 24.64 -1.74
C ASN A 464 -28.46 25.97 -2.29
N THR A 465 -27.14 26.18 -2.36
CA THR A 465 -26.56 27.43 -2.86
C THR A 465 -25.45 27.16 -3.88
N THR A 466 -25.05 28.21 -4.58
CA THR A 466 -23.96 28.14 -5.58
C THR A 466 -22.63 28.68 -5.06
N PHE A 467 -22.55 29.09 -3.77
CA PHE A 467 -21.42 29.85 -3.25
C PHE A 467 -21.08 29.57 -1.78
N THR A 468 -21.66 28.53 -1.14
CA THR A 468 -21.37 28.23 0.27
C THR A 468 -20.85 26.81 0.45
N PHE A 469 -20.02 26.64 1.45
CA PHE A 469 -19.63 25.35 2.01
C PHE A 469 -20.09 25.22 3.45
N LEU A 470 -20.24 23.98 3.89
CA LEU A 470 -20.57 23.68 5.28
C LEU A 470 -19.36 23.89 6.19
N PHE A 471 -19.61 24.28 7.42
CA PHE A 471 -18.60 24.49 8.45
C PHE A 471 -19.15 24.11 9.84
N VAL A 472 -18.24 23.90 10.78
CA VAL A 472 -18.55 23.74 12.20
C VAL A 472 -18.46 25.11 12.86
N SER A 473 -19.49 25.52 13.61
CA SER A 473 -19.50 26.77 14.36
C SER A 473 -18.63 26.71 15.62
N ASP A 474 -18.38 27.83 16.25
CA ASP A 474 -17.70 27.94 17.55
C ASP A 474 -18.39 27.18 18.68
N SER A 475 -19.69 26.95 18.58
CA SER A 475 -20.49 26.11 19.49
C SER A 475 -20.54 24.63 19.10
N GLY A 476 -19.84 24.22 18.02
CA GLY A 476 -19.76 22.84 17.52
C GLY A 476 -20.91 22.43 16.58
N GLY A 477 -21.93 23.27 16.40
CA GLY A 477 -23.03 23.01 15.47
C GLY A 477 -22.64 23.24 14.02
N TRP A 478 -23.39 22.67 13.07
CA TRP A 478 -23.17 22.89 11.65
C TRP A 478 -23.86 24.15 11.13
N SER A 479 -23.25 24.78 10.14
CA SER A 479 -23.81 25.91 9.39
C SER A 479 -23.17 26.01 8.01
N ALA A 480 -23.57 26.97 7.20
CA ALA A 480 -22.98 27.21 5.87
C ALA A 480 -22.48 28.65 5.75
N ASN A 481 -21.36 28.85 5.08
CA ASN A 481 -20.77 30.18 4.89
C ASN A 481 -20.30 30.38 3.46
N ASN A 482 -20.21 31.66 3.05
CA ASN A 482 -19.67 32.05 1.77
C ASN A 482 -18.19 31.61 1.67
N THR A 483 -17.83 31.05 0.53
CA THR A 483 -16.48 30.55 0.24
C THR A 483 -15.37 31.60 0.36
N THR A 484 -15.70 32.90 0.23
CA THR A 484 -14.74 34.02 0.35
C THR A 484 -14.53 34.50 1.80
N ILE A 485 -15.22 33.94 2.76
CA ILE A 485 -15.03 34.27 4.17
C ILE A 485 -14.00 33.31 4.76
N ALA A 486 -13.01 33.84 5.47
CA ALA A 486 -12.03 33.00 6.15
C ALA A 486 -12.66 32.24 7.33
N SER A 487 -12.32 30.98 7.49
CA SER A 487 -12.63 30.14 8.64
C SER A 487 -11.49 29.18 8.90
N GLY A 488 -11.47 28.54 10.04
CA GLY A 488 -10.39 27.67 10.46
C GLY A 488 -10.13 26.48 9.52
N VAL A 489 -8.88 26.14 9.33
CA VAL A 489 -8.41 24.97 8.59
C VAL A 489 -7.89 23.94 9.58
N SER A 490 -8.47 22.75 9.54
CA SER A 490 -8.13 21.63 10.44
C SER A 490 -8.37 20.33 9.70
N PRO A 491 -7.43 19.93 8.79
CA PRO A 491 -7.52 18.70 8.04
C PRO A 491 -7.28 17.45 8.89
#